data_9130cea729d261274a738036bbde3981
#
_entry.id   9130cea729d261274a738036bbde3981
#
_cell.length_a   1.000
_cell.length_b   1.000
_cell.length_c   1.000
_cell.angle_alpha   90.00
_cell.angle_beta   90.00
_cell.angle_gamma   90.00
#
_symmetry.space_group_name_H-M   'P 1'
#
loop_
_entity.id
_entity.type
_entity.pdbx_description
1 polymer ?
#
loop_
_entity_poly.entity_id
_entity_poly.type
_entity_poly.pdbx_seq_one_letter_code
_entity_poly.pdbx_strand_id
1 'polypeptide(L)'
;MVDESQISFFQENGYLSYGSVLQMHEIKELRRDLNKVIQIEFDGGDDTEPEFRYGHRRKNEDEVGAITQFVNMWKRQPSYERLLHHPIISGIACALLGVKRVRLWHDQIISKPPKDNGKFNFHQDFYFWPLDHPQIVTCWLALDDATIDSGCMHVIPRSHIDEKFGPVARAEGAYKTERELINQKDIDFGTPVELMAGECMFHHCLNFHATPPNITNQQRRAHIMIFMAEGTKVNLSQSANHVLVSRFEVDDGQELIGSRFPLSEPEIWDDWRVEKAFANKHEIRQN
;
A
#
# COMPACT_ATOMS: atom_id res chain seq x y z
N MET A 1 6.26 18.37 6.91
CA MET A 1 7.30 17.41 7.38
C MET A 1 6.92 17.00 8.79
N VAL A 2 7.15 15.76 9.16
CA VAL A 2 6.92 15.28 10.53
C VAL A 2 7.91 15.89 11.50
N ASP A 3 7.45 16.14 12.72
CA ASP A 3 8.27 16.60 13.85
C ASP A 3 8.70 15.41 14.74
N GLU A 4 9.55 15.70 15.73
CA GLU A 4 10.08 14.66 16.64
C GLU A 4 8.97 13.96 17.43
N SER A 5 7.89 14.65 17.79
CA SER A 5 6.78 14.06 18.54
C SER A 5 5.98 13.08 17.68
N GLN A 6 5.80 13.38 16.41
CA GLN A 6 5.15 12.48 15.45
C GLN A 6 6.00 11.24 15.15
N ILE A 7 7.32 11.41 15.02
CA ILE A 7 8.25 10.27 14.87
C ILE A 7 8.21 9.38 16.11
N SER A 8 8.28 9.96 17.31
CA SER A 8 8.19 9.22 18.58
C SER A 8 6.85 8.50 18.71
N PHE A 9 5.74 9.14 18.33
CA PHE A 9 4.42 8.51 18.32
C PHE A 9 4.38 7.29 17.39
N PHE A 10 4.93 7.42 16.17
CA PHE A 10 5.01 6.30 15.23
C PHE A 10 5.86 5.15 15.76
N GLN A 11 7.02 5.46 16.33
CA GLN A 11 7.91 4.45 16.92
C GLN A 11 7.25 3.71 18.09
N GLU A 12 6.44 4.39 18.87
CA GLU A 12 5.71 3.77 19.99
C GLU A 12 4.48 3.00 19.50
N ASN A 13 3.70 3.54 18.57
CA ASN A 13 2.36 3.04 18.23
C ASN A 13 2.30 2.25 16.93
N GLY A 14 3.32 2.36 16.06
CA GLY A 14 3.40 1.67 14.77
C GLY A 14 2.54 2.27 13.66
N TYR A 15 1.93 3.41 13.88
CA TYR A 15 1.17 4.16 12.88
C TYR A 15 1.22 5.66 13.14
N LEU A 16 0.90 6.45 12.11
CA LEU A 16 0.78 7.90 12.18
C LEU A 16 -0.31 8.37 11.22
N SER A 17 -1.34 9.04 11.71
CA SER A 17 -2.26 9.83 10.87
C SER A 17 -1.63 11.20 10.65
N TYR A 18 -1.35 11.53 9.38
CA TYR A 18 -0.60 12.77 9.09
C TYR A 18 -1.49 13.93 8.67
N GLY A 19 -2.55 13.67 7.91
CA GLY A 19 -3.43 14.68 7.35
C GLY A 19 -3.25 14.87 5.84
N SER A 20 -3.64 16.02 5.33
CA SER A 20 -3.72 16.28 3.89
C SER A 20 -2.35 16.46 3.24
N VAL A 21 -2.12 15.74 2.17
CA VAL A 21 -0.92 15.82 1.32
C VAL A 21 -1.26 16.19 -0.13
N LEU A 22 -2.52 16.02 -0.56
CA LEU A 22 -2.97 16.33 -1.91
C LEU A 22 -4.12 17.32 -1.91
N GLN A 23 -4.16 18.13 -2.96
CA GLN A 23 -5.26 19.05 -3.23
C GLN A 23 -6.39 18.33 -3.97
N MET A 24 -7.61 18.87 -3.88
CA MET A 24 -8.78 18.25 -4.52
C MET A 24 -8.66 18.06 -6.05
N HIS A 25 -7.91 18.93 -6.74
CA HIS A 25 -7.71 18.77 -8.18
C HIS A 25 -6.80 17.56 -8.50
N GLU A 26 -5.79 17.26 -7.67
CA GLU A 26 -4.93 16.10 -7.78
C GLU A 26 -5.72 14.80 -7.50
N ILE A 27 -6.57 14.82 -6.48
CA ILE A 27 -7.48 13.71 -6.18
C ILE A 27 -8.42 13.42 -7.35
N LYS A 28 -8.99 14.46 -7.98
CA LYS A 28 -9.84 14.30 -9.16
C LYS A 28 -9.08 13.68 -10.34
N GLU A 29 -7.83 14.06 -10.54
CA GLU A 29 -6.96 13.47 -11.56
C GLU A 29 -6.72 11.98 -11.30
N LEU A 30 -6.31 11.62 -10.09
CA LEU A 30 -6.08 10.22 -9.69
C LEU A 30 -7.34 9.37 -9.86
N ARG A 31 -8.49 9.86 -9.40
CA ARG A 31 -9.78 9.16 -9.58
C ARG A 31 -10.13 8.97 -11.06
N ARG A 32 -9.92 9.98 -11.90
CA ARG A 32 -10.15 9.89 -13.35
C ARG A 32 -9.27 8.82 -13.98
N ASP A 33 -7.98 8.81 -13.65
CA ASP A 33 -7.02 7.90 -14.24
C ASP A 33 -7.21 6.46 -13.72
N LEU A 34 -7.62 6.29 -12.46
CA LEU A 34 -8.08 4.99 -11.95
C LEU A 34 -9.29 4.46 -12.72
N ASN A 35 -10.28 5.30 -12.98
CA ASN A 35 -11.47 4.89 -13.74
C ASN A 35 -11.12 4.42 -15.15
N LYS A 36 -10.12 5.02 -15.81
CA LYS A 36 -9.62 4.54 -17.11
C LYS A 36 -9.04 3.14 -17.00
N VAL A 37 -8.21 2.88 -15.96
CA VAL A 37 -7.63 1.55 -15.74
C VAL A 37 -8.72 0.52 -15.46
N ILE A 38 -9.69 0.86 -14.60
CA ILE A 38 -10.83 0.00 -14.32
C ILE A 38 -11.58 -0.34 -15.61
N GLN A 39 -11.85 0.63 -16.47
CA GLN A 39 -12.56 0.42 -17.72
C GLN A 39 -11.78 -0.52 -18.65
N ILE A 40 -10.47 -0.32 -18.81
CA ILE A 40 -9.62 -1.20 -19.62
C ILE A 40 -9.69 -2.64 -19.11
N GLU A 41 -9.62 -2.84 -17.80
CA GLU A 41 -9.71 -4.18 -17.20
C GLU A 41 -11.09 -4.84 -17.40
N PHE A 42 -12.17 -4.03 -17.39
CA PHE A 42 -13.52 -4.55 -17.68
C PHE A 42 -13.72 -4.92 -19.14
N ASP A 43 -13.07 -4.21 -20.07
CA ASP A 43 -13.17 -4.44 -21.51
C ASP A 43 -12.29 -5.60 -22.01
N GLY A 44 -11.64 -6.34 -21.12
CA GLY A 44 -10.85 -7.53 -21.44
C GLY A 44 -9.38 -7.42 -21.04
N GLY A 45 -8.97 -6.26 -20.56
CA GLY A 45 -7.61 -5.99 -20.09
C GLY A 45 -6.57 -5.95 -21.21
N ASP A 46 -5.39 -5.44 -20.88
CA ASP A 46 -4.20 -5.59 -21.70
C ASP A 46 -3.49 -6.90 -21.29
N ASP A 47 -3.57 -7.93 -22.13
CA ASP A 47 -2.96 -9.24 -21.87
C ASP A 47 -1.41 -9.20 -21.88
N THR A 48 -0.83 -8.08 -22.31
CA THR A 48 0.61 -7.95 -22.53
C THR A 48 1.43 -7.79 -21.24
N GLU A 49 0.79 -7.39 -20.12
CA GLU A 49 1.51 -7.12 -18.85
C GLU A 49 0.93 -7.93 -17.67
N PRO A 50 1.33 -9.20 -17.48
CA PRO A 50 0.82 -10.04 -16.40
C PRO A 50 1.13 -9.51 -15.00
N GLU A 51 2.06 -8.57 -14.84
CA GLU A 51 2.40 -7.92 -13.56
C GLU A 51 1.24 -7.13 -12.96
N PHE A 52 0.27 -6.73 -13.76
CA PHE A 52 -0.80 -5.82 -13.37
C PHE A 52 -2.09 -6.52 -12.96
N ARG A 53 -2.19 -7.83 -13.12
CA ARG A 53 -3.40 -8.61 -12.89
C ARG A 53 -3.51 -9.13 -11.46
N TYR A 54 -3.62 -8.24 -10.49
CA TYR A 54 -4.16 -8.59 -9.19
C TYR A 54 -5.44 -7.80 -8.93
N GLY A 55 -6.47 -8.18 -9.66
CA GLY A 55 -7.83 -7.90 -9.26
C GLY A 55 -8.40 -9.19 -8.69
N HIS A 56 -8.47 -9.31 -7.39
CA HIS A 56 -9.37 -10.30 -6.80
C HIS A 56 -10.80 -9.81 -6.99
N ARG A 57 -11.34 -10.00 -8.16
CA ARG A 57 -12.78 -10.14 -8.29
C ARG A 57 -13.13 -11.46 -7.60
N ARG A 58 -13.39 -11.43 -6.30
CA ARG A 58 -14.13 -12.50 -5.65
C ARG A 58 -15.55 -12.42 -6.19
N LYS A 59 -15.81 -13.08 -7.31
CA LYS A 59 -17.13 -13.50 -7.69
C LYS A 59 -17.50 -14.67 -6.78
N ASN A 60 -18.02 -14.36 -5.61
CA ASN A 60 -18.99 -15.26 -5.01
C ASN A 60 -20.33 -14.87 -5.60
N GLU A 61 -21.03 -15.79 -6.22
CA GLU A 61 -22.27 -15.56 -6.95
C GLU A 61 -23.40 -14.97 -6.09
N ASP A 62 -23.23 -14.95 -4.76
CA ASP A 62 -24.18 -14.42 -3.78
C ASP A 62 -23.75 -13.09 -3.12
N GLU A 63 -22.59 -12.52 -3.44
CA GLU A 63 -22.08 -11.28 -2.84
C GLU A 63 -22.10 -10.12 -3.86
N VAL A 64 -23.01 -9.19 -3.63
CA VAL A 64 -23.05 -7.91 -4.34
C VAL A 64 -21.89 -7.05 -3.86
N GLY A 65 -20.90 -6.82 -4.73
CA GLY A 65 -19.73 -5.98 -4.49
C GLY A 65 -18.46 -6.78 -4.25
N ALA A 66 -17.43 -6.48 -5.02
CA ALA A 66 -16.13 -7.10 -4.86
C ALA A 66 -15.08 -6.02 -4.66
N ILE A 67 -14.27 -6.16 -3.60
CA ILE A 67 -13.05 -5.37 -3.47
C ILE A 67 -12.25 -5.54 -4.76
N THR A 68 -11.87 -4.42 -5.36
CA THR A 68 -10.95 -4.40 -6.48
C THR A 68 -9.58 -3.98 -5.98
N GLN A 69 -8.55 -4.75 -6.33
CA GLN A 69 -7.16 -4.47 -5.99
C GLN A 69 -6.32 -4.47 -7.27
N PHE A 70 -5.60 -3.38 -7.52
CA PHE A 70 -4.64 -3.27 -8.61
C PHE A 70 -3.26 -3.02 -8.02
N VAL A 71 -2.29 -3.84 -8.37
CA VAL A 71 -0.88 -3.70 -7.96
C VAL A 71 -0.09 -3.01 -9.06
N ASN A 72 0.95 -2.28 -8.69
CA ASN A 72 1.84 -1.54 -9.59
C ASN A 72 1.11 -0.49 -10.46
N MET A 73 0.19 0.23 -9.84
CA MET A 73 -0.58 1.29 -10.46
C MET A 73 0.32 2.41 -11.02
N TRP A 74 1.47 2.65 -10.36
CA TRP A 74 2.49 3.60 -10.76
C TRP A 74 3.06 3.36 -12.17
N LYS A 75 3.07 2.09 -12.63
CA LYS A 75 3.50 1.74 -14.00
C LYS A 75 2.44 2.02 -15.04
N ARG A 76 1.18 2.12 -14.63
CA ARG A 76 0.02 2.21 -15.53
C ARG A 76 -0.39 3.64 -15.84
N GLN A 77 -0.21 4.54 -14.88
CA GLN A 77 -0.66 5.92 -15.01
C GLN A 77 0.40 6.89 -14.46
N PRO A 78 0.79 7.89 -15.25
CA PRO A 78 1.76 8.90 -14.85
C PRO A 78 1.39 9.64 -13.57
N SER A 79 0.10 9.89 -13.32
CA SER A 79 -0.38 10.54 -12.09
C SER A 79 -0.05 9.74 -10.83
N TYR A 80 -0.02 8.41 -10.93
CA TYR A 80 0.37 7.52 -9.84
C TYR A 80 1.90 7.37 -9.73
N GLU A 81 2.63 7.32 -10.85
CA GLU A 81 4.10 7.32 -10.84
C GLU A 81 4.62 8.58 -10.14
N ARG A 82 4.03 9.74 -10.39
CA ARG A 82 4.39 11.01 -9.76
C ARG A 82 4.37 10.93 -8.23
N LEU A 83 3.39 10.24 -7.64
CA LEU A 83 3.24 10.17 -6.18
C LEU A 83 4.42 9.47 -5.48
N LEU A 84 5.18 8.63 -6.19
CA LEU A 84 6.41 8.03 -5.63
C LEU A 84 7.45 9.07 -5.25
N HIS A 85 7.43 10.20 -5.93
CA HIS A 85 8.38 11.29 -5.79
C HIS A 85 7.80 12.45 -4.99
N HIS A 86 6.59 12.28 -4.41
CA HIS A 86 5.95 13.35 -3.64
C HIS A 86 6.79 13.72 -2.41
N PRO A 87 7.30 14.96 -2.29
CA PRO A 87 8.31 15.32 -1.29
C PRO A 87 7.84 15.14 0.15
N ILE A 88 6.55 15.37 0.43
CA ILE A 88 5.99 15.18 1.77
C ILE A 88 5.88 13.67 2.06
N ILE A 89 5.32 12.86 1.16
CA ILE A 89 5.10 11.43 1.38
C ILE A 89 6.44 10.70 1.56
N SER A 90 7.37 10.90 0.64
CA SER A 90 8.69 10.26 0.71
C SER A 90 9.54 10.78 1.88
N GLY A 91 9.45 12.08 2.18
CA GLY A 91 10.14 12.69 3.31
C GLY A 91 9.64 12.12 4.66
N ILE A 92 8.33 11.90 4.80
CA ILE A 92 7.76 11.22 5.97
C ILE A 92 8.24 9.78 6.04
N ALA A 93 8.18 9.02 4.93
CA ALA A 93 8.65 7.64 4.90
C ALA A 93 10.12 7.53 5.34
N CYS A 94 11.00 8.39 4.84
CA CYS A 94 12.40 8.46 5.27
C CYS A 94 12.54 8.76 6.76
N ALA A 95 11.80 9.76 7.27
CA ALA A 95 11.88 10.16 8.67
C ALA A 95 11.39 9.06 9.63
N LEU A 96 10.25 8.41 9.30
CA LEU A 96 9.69 7.35 10.12
C LEU A 96 10.58 6.10 10.17
N LEU A 97 11.27 5.79 9.06
CA LEU A 97 12.21 4.66 8.98
C LEU A 97 13.61 5.02 9.49
N GLY A 98 13.92 6.30 9.72
CA GLY A 98 15.25 6.75 10.12
C GLY A 98 16.31 6.56 9.02
N VAL A 99 15.93 6.65 7.75
CA VAL A 99 16.82 6.45 6.59
C VAL A 99 16.91 7.69 5.72
N LYS A 100 17.94 7.75 4.88
CA LYS A 100 18.13 8.87 3.97
C LYS A 100 17.27 8.75 2.71
N ARG A 101 17.05 7.52 2.23
CA ARG A 101 16.32 7.25 0.99
C ARG A 101 15.47 5.99 1.12
N VAL A 102 14.35 6.00 0.43
CA VAL A 102 13.43 4.87 0.35
C VAL A 102 13.20 4.47 -1.11
N ARG A 103 12.92 3.19 -1.30
CA ARG A 103 12.49 2.62 -2.58
C ARG A 103 11.05 2.14 -2.47
N LEU A 104 10.33 2.20 -3.57
CA LEU A 104 9.03 1.56 -3.63
C LEU A 104 9.21 0.04 -3.74
N TRP A 105 8.62 -0.70 -2.80
CA TRP A 105 8.42 -2.14 -2.94
C TRP A 105 7.35 -2.42 -3.99
N HIS A 106 6.17 -1.89 -3.80
CA HIS A 106 5.09 -1.78 -4.78
C HIS A 106 4.06 -0.76 -4.29
N ASP A 107 3.19 -0.35 -5.18
CA ASP A 107 1.95 0.33 -4.82
C ASP A 107 0.74 -0.53 -5.17
N GLN A 108 -0.39 -0.16 -4.63
CA GLN A 108 -1.66 -0.77 -4.96
C GLN A 108 -2.84 0.18 -4.75
N ILE A 109 -3.88 -0.01 -5.54
CA ILE A 109 -5.19 0.58 -5.29
C ILE A 109 -6.08 -0.46 -4.62
N ILE A 110 -6.79 -0.05 -3.58
CA ILE A 110 -7.88 -0.83 -2.99
C ILE A 110 -9.16 -0.01 -3.12
N SER A 111 -10.11 -0.58 -3.84
CA SER A 111 -11.42 0.02 -4.11
C SER A 111 -12.52 -0.87 -3.53
N LYS A 112 -13.31 -0.29 -2.61
CA LYS A 112 -14.51 -0.92 -2.04
C LYS A 112 -15.75 -0.25 -2.63
N PRO A 113 -16.57 -0.97 -3.41
CA PRO A 113 -17.84 -0.44 -3.92
C PRO A 113 -18.81 -0.08 -2.79
N PRO A 114 -19.87 0.68 -3.10
CA PRO A 114 -20.98 0.90 -2.17
C PRO A 114 -21.59 -0.43 -1.69
N LYS A 115 -21.86 -0.54 -0.38
CA LYS A 115 -22.48 -1.71 0.25
C LYS A 115 -21.72 -3.02 -0.01
N ASP A 116 -20.39 -2.92 -0.01
CA ASP A 116 -19.50 -4.05 -0.21
C ASP A 116 -19.22 -4.77 1.12
N ASN A 117 -19.47 -6.08 1.15
CA ASN A 117 -19.17 -6.93 2.31
C ASN A 117 -17.67 -7.32 2.39
N GLY A 118 -16.87 -6.93 1.42
CA GLY A 118 -15.45 -7.21 1.37
C GLY A 118 -14.67 -6.55 2.51
N LYS A 119 -13.86 -7.33 3.19
CA LYS A 119 -13.02 -6.90 4.30
C LYS A 119 -11.61 -7.45 4.17
N PHE A 120 -10.66 -6.76 4.74
CA PHE A 120 -9.35 -7.33 5.07
C PHE A 120 -9.33 -7.60 6.57
N ASN A 121 -9.11 -8.86 6.93
CA ASN A 121 -8.94 -9.24 8.33
C ASN A 121 -7.64 -8.65 8.89
N PHE A 122 -7.50 -8.60 10.21
CA PHE A 122 -6.26 -8.20 10.86
C PHE A 122 -5.09 -9.03 10.37
N HIS A 123 -4.03 -8.36 9.93
CA HIS A 123 -2.80 -8.95 9.43
C HIS A 123 -1.61 -8.00 9.61
N GLN A 124 -0.44 -8.52 9.39
CA GLN A 124 0.82 -7.80 9.28
C GLN A 124 1.36 -7.99 7.88
N ASP A 125 1.68 -6.90 7.19
CA ASP A 125 2.10 -6.93 5.78
C ASP A 125 3.42 -7.70 5.57
N PHE A 126 4.39 -7.52 6.46
CA PHE A 126 5.75 -8.03 6.32
C PHE A 126 5.81 -9.53 6.05
N TYR A 127 4.89 -10.30 6.63
CA TYR A 127 4.90 -11.76 6.47
C TYR A 127 4.51 -12.26 5.09
N PHE A 128 3.92 -11.40 4.27
CA PHE A 128 3.63 -11.73 2.87
C PHE A 128 4.80 -11.43 1.93
N TRP A 129 5.83 -10.74 2.41
CA TRP A 129 6.91 -10.24 1.57
C TRP A 129 8.22 -11.00 1.78
N PRO A 130 8.93 -11.38 0.71
CA PRO A 130 10.24 -12.03 0.77
C PRO A 130 11.34 -11.00 0.99
N LEU A 131 11.29 -10.27 2.10
CA LEU A 131 12.21 -9.19 2.41
C LEU A 131 13.01 -9.52 3.65
N ASP A 132 14.29 -9.08 3.70
CA ASP A 132 15.26 -9.48 4.71
C ASP A 132 15.09 -8.77 6.06
N HIS A 133 14.40 -7.61 6.08
CA HIS A 133 14.17 -6.88 7.31
C HIS A 133 12.87 -6.03 7.25
N PRO A 134 12.28 -5.68 8.41
CA PRO A 134 11.01 -4.98 8.49
C PRO A 134 11.16 -3.44 8.48
N GLN A 135 12.24 -2.89 7.94
CA GLN A 135 12.40 -1.43 7.81
C GLN A 135 11.59 -0.91 6.62
N ILE A 136 10.27 -1.06 6.75
CA ILE A 136 9.28 -0.82 5.71
C ILE A 136 8.09 -0.08 6.31
N VAL A 137 7.62 0.93 5.60
CA VAL A 137 6.45 1.72 5.97
C VAL A 137 5.47 1.80 4.82
N THR A 138 4.20 1.65 5.10
CA THR A 138 3.11 1.78 4.14
C THR A 138 2.44 3.14 4.31
N CYS A 139 2.38 3.93 3.24
CA CYS A 139 1.55 5.12 3.13
C CYS A 139 0.19 4.73 2.56
N TRP A 140 -0.87 4.90 3.34
CA TRP A 140 -2.24 4.70 2.92
C TRP A 140 -2.89 6.08 2.65
N LEU A 141 -3.09 6.42 1.38
CA LEU A 141 -3.61 7.69 0.90
C LEU A 141 -5.09 7.55 0.54
N ALA A 142 -5.96 8.30 1.21
CA ALA A 142 -7.39 8.29 0.93
C ALA A 142 -7.70 9.02 -0.39
N LEU A 143 -8.25 8.32 -1.37
CA LEU A 143 -8.79 8.94 -2.58
C LEU A 143 -10.26 9.33 -2.43
N ASP A 144 -10.99 8.72 -1.51
CA ASP A 144 -12.34 9.07 -1.05
C ASP A 144 -12.33 9.14 0.47
N ASP A 145 -13.32 9.79 1.08
CA ASP A 145 -13.44 9.84 2.52
C ASP A 145 -13.54 8.42 3.10
N ALA A 146 -12.61 8.10 3.96
CA ALA A 146 -12.51 6.82 4.64
C ALA A 146 -12.99 6.99 6.08
N THR A 147 -14.26 6.73 6.30
CA THR A 147 -14.91 6.77 7.61
C THR A 147 -15.07 5.35 8.17
N ILE A 148 -15.46 5.23 9.43
CA ILE A 148 -15.79 3.93 10.05
C ILE A 148 -16.78 3.16 9.17
N ASP A 149 -17.85 3.82 8.72
CA ASP A 149 -18.90 3.20 7.91
C ASP A 149 -18.44 2.85 6.48
N SER A 150 -17.48 3.58 5.93
CA SER A 150 -16.92 3.27 4.59
C SER A 150 -15.75 2.29 4.64
N GLY A 151 -15.41 1.80 5.83
CA GLY A 151 -14.35 0.81 6.05
C GLY A 151 -12.96 1.43 6.06
N CYS A 152 -12.73 2.45 6.91
CA CYS A 152 -11.41 3.03 7.17
C CYS A 152 -10.43 1.98 7.73
N MET A 153 -9.15 2.33 7.81
CA MET A 153 -8.15 1.48 8.44
C MET A 153 -8.40 1.40 9.95
N HIS A 154 -8.32 0.19 10.50
CA HIS A 154 -8.25 -0.08 11.92
C HIS A 154 -6.87 -0.61 12.25
N VAL A 155 -6.20 -0.06 13.24
CA VAL A 155 -4.85 -0.46 13.66
C VAL A 155 -4.85 -0.93 15.10
N ILE A 156 -3.92 -1.81 15.46
CA ILE A 156 -3.66 -2.17 16.84
C ILE A 156 -2.39 -1.45 17.28
N PRO A 157 -2.50 -0.37 18.06
CA PRO A 157 -1.33 0.36 18.52
C PRO A 157 -0.34 -0.57 19.23
N ARG A 158 0.97 -0.33 19.03
CA ARG A 158 2.09 -1.08 19.63
C ARG A 158 2.26 -2.52 19.15
N SER A 159 1.38 -3.04 18.29
CA SER A 159 1.45 -4.44 17.84
C SER A 159 2.71 -4.78 17.03
N HIS A 160 3.42 -3.79 16.51
CA HIS A 160 4.69 -3.97 15.79
C HIS A 160 5.90 -4.24 16.72
N ILE A 161 5.78 -3.93 18.01
CA ILE A 161 6.83 -4.12 19.04
C ILE A 161 6.41 -5.05 20.17
N ASP A 162 5.13 -5.39 20.29
CA ASP A 162 4.62 -6.27 21.35
C ASP A 162 4.89 -7.74 20.96
N GLU A 163 5.69 -8.43 21.78
CA GLU A 163 6.11 -9.81 21.54
C GLU A 163 4.95 -10.82 21.40
N LYS A 164 3.79 -10.52 21.97
CA LYS A 164 2.59 -11.36 21.81
C LYS A 164 2.07 -11.38 20.36
N PHE A 165 2.39 -10.34 19.59
CA PHE A 165 2.15 -10.26 18.14
C PHE A 165 3.44 -10.58 17.34
N GLY A 166 4.47 -11.05 18.03
CA GLY A 166 5.77 -11.39 17.47
C GLY A 166 5.65 -12.31 16.27
N PRO A 167 6.74 -12.60 15.54
CA PRO A 167 6.66 -13.19 14.22
C PRO A 167 5.74 -14.39 14.30
N VAL A 168 4.55 -14.25 13.74
CA VAL A 168 3.65 -15.39 13.51
C VAL A 168 4.47 -16.32 12.67
N ALA A 169 5.13 -17.26 13.36
CA ALA A 169 6.03 -18.18 12.72
C ALA A 169 5.24 -18.81 11.57
N ARG A 170 5.78 -18.72 10.38
CA ARG A 170 5.28 -19.42 9.20
C ARG A 170 5.46 -20.93 9.38
N ALA A 171 4.75 -21.48 10.34
CA ALA A 171 4.44 -22.90 10.32
C ALA A 171 3.39 -23.10 9.21
N GLU A 172 3.48 -24.19 8.46
CA GLU A 172 2.43 -24.63 7.56
C GLU A 172 1.07 -24.51 8.27
N GLY A 173 0.22 -23.59 7.82
CA GLY A 173 -1.05 -23.28 8.46
C GLY A 173 -1.13 -21.96 9.23
N ALA A 174 -0.17 -21.04 9.10
CA ALA A 174 -0.14 -19.75 9.80
C ALA A 174 -1.42 -18.91 9.66
N TYR A 175 -2.20 -19.08 8.61
CA TYR A 175 -3.55 -18.53 8.52
C TYR A 175 -4.50 -18.99 9.64
N LYS A 176 -4.22 -20.10 10.30
CA LYS A 176 -4.98 -20.54 11.48
C LYS A 176 -4.51 -19.83 12.75
N THR A 177 -3.22 -19.53 12.84
CA THR A 177 -2.62 -18.90 14.01
C THR A 177 -2.97 -17.43 14.10
N GLU A 178 -3.12 -16.70 12.97
CA GLU A 178 -3.68 -15.36 12.97
C GLU A 178 -5.12 -15.32 13.53
N ARG A 179 -5.93 -16.34 13.26
CA ARG A 179 -7.26 -16.47 13.85
C ARG A 179 -7.24 -16.86 15.32
N GLU A 180 -6.22 -17.58 15.77
CA GLU A 180 -6.09 -18.08 17.14
C GLU A 180 -5.43 -17.04 18.06
N LEU A 181 -4.45 -16.29 17.57
CA LEU A 181 -3.80 -15.19 18.30
C LEU A 181 -4.73 -13.98 18.45
N ILE A 182 -5.60 -13.75 17.49
CA ILE A 182 -6.67 -12.78 17.54
C ILE A 182 -7.92 -13.49 18.08
N ASN A 183 -7.88 -13.91 19.33
CA ASN A 183 -9.11 -14.26 20.03
C ASN A 183 -9.99 -12.99 20.01
N GLN A 184 -11.00 -12.99 19.14
CA GLN A 184 -11.84 -11.80 18.83
C GLN A 184 -12.44 -11.11 20.07
N LYS A 185 -12.30 -11.71 21.25
CA LYS A 185 -12.72 -11.12 22.53
C LYS A 185 -11.69 -10.17 23.16
N ASP A 186 -10.41 -10.26 22.79
CA ASP A 186 -9.34 -9.46 23.40
C ASP A 186 -8.84 -8.33 22.50
N ILE A 187 -9.25 -8.31 21.24
CA ILE A 187 -8.94 -7.23 20.31
C ILE A 187 -10.27 -6.56 19.95
N ASP A 188 -10.63 -5.60 20.77
CA ASP A 188 -11.60 -4.59 20.46
C ASP A 188 -11.20 -4.02 19.09
N PHE A 189 -11.98 -4.16 18.07
CA PHE A 189 -11.85 -3.84 16.64
C PHE A 189 -10.69 -2.93 16.17
N GLY A 190 -9.64 -2.73 16.99
CA GLY A 190 -8.54 -1.80 16.78
C GLY A 190 -8.98 -0.33 16.89
N THR A 191 -8.03 0.57 16.74
CA THR A 191 -8.28 2.02 16.68
C THR A 191 -8.60 2.40 15.25
N PRO A 192 -9.79 2.94 14.95
CA PRO A 192 -10.11 3.42 13.63
C PRO A 192 -9.30 4.68 13.28
N VAL A 193 -8.82 4.76 12.05
CA VAL A 193 -8.13 5.93 11.50
C VAL A 193 -8.96 6.46 10.34
N GLU A 194 -9.82 7.43 10.65
CA GLU A 194 -10.62 8.10 9.63
C GLU A 194 -9.79 9.15 8.88
N LEU A 195 -9.97 9.25 7.58
CA LEU A 195 -9.26 10.16 6.69
C LEU A 195 -10.21 10.79 5.69
N MET A 196 -10.05 12.08 5.47
CA MET A 196 -10.70 12.76 4.34
C MET A 196 -9.92 12.52 3.05
N ALA A 197 -10.58 12.66 1.91
CA ALA A 197 -9.91 12.54 0.61
C ALA A 197 -8.73 13.51 0.50
N GLY A 198 -7.54 12.98 0.18
CA GLY A 198 -6.28 13.72 0.14
C GLY A 198 -5.45 13.63 1.41
N GLU A 199 -6.01 13.10 2.48
CA GLU A 199 -5.26 12.79 3.70
C GLU A 199 -4.61 11.42 3.64
N CYS A 200 -3.55 11.24 4.41
CA CYS A 200 -2.85 9.96 4.49
C CYS A 200 -2.50 9.57 5.92
N MET A 201 -2.32 8.27 6.09
CA MET A 201 -1.69 7.69 7.27
C MET A 201 -0.52 6.81 6.86
N PHE A 202 0.37 6.60 7.80
CA PHE A 202 1.48 5.66 7.66
C PHE A 202 1.36 4.56 8.72
N HIS A 203 1.70 3.32 8.35
CA HIS A 203 1.83 2.23 9.31
C HIS A 203 3.07 1.39 9.05
N HIS A 204 3.66 0.89 10.12
CA HIS A 204 4.78 -0.03 10.09
C HIS A 204 4.32 -1.39 9.53
N CYS A 205 5.15 -2.05 8.74
CA CYS A 205 4.81 -3.33 8.11
C CYS A 205 4.48 -4.47 9.10
N LEU A 206 4.89 -4.34 10.35
CA LEU A 206 4.54 -5.25 11.46
C LEU A 206 3.35 -4.77 12.29
N ASN A 207 2.75 -3.62 11.98
CA ASN A 207 1.55 -3.18 12.70
C ASN A 207 0.33 -4.00 12.25
N PHE A 208 -0.39 -4.60 13.20
CA PHE A 208 -1.66 -5.27 12.92
C PHE A 208 -2.69 -4.26 12.46
N HIS A 209 -3.25 -4.49 11.29
CA HIS A 209 -4.26 -3.62 10.72
C HIS A 209 -5.32 -4.41 9.94
N ALA A 210 -6.49 -3.80 9.81
CA ALA A 210 -7.64 -4.36 9.12
C ALA A 210 -8.46 -3.27 8.45
N THR A 211 -9.31 -3.62 7.49
CA THR A 211 -10.33 -2.71 6.97
C THR A 211 -11.69 -3.39 6.91
N PRO A 212 -12.68 -2.94 7.67
CA PRO A 212 -14.03 -3.50 7.67
C PRO A 212 -14.76 -3.26 6.33
N PRO A 213 -15.96 -3.82 6.14
CA PRO A 213 -16.80 -3.57 4.97
C PRO A 213 -17.11 -2.09 4.75
N ASN A 214 -17.43 -1.72 3.51
CA ASN A 214 -18.02 -0.43 3.18
C ASN A 214 -19.56 -0.57 3.19
N ILE A 215 -20.21 -0.12 4.24
CA ILE A 215 -21.67 -0.18 4.39
C ILE A 215 -22.38 1.08 3.84
N THR A 216 -21.64 2.05 3.32
CA THR A 216 -22.19 3.30 2.76
C THR A 216 -22.69 3.15 1.33
N ASN A 217 -23.34 4.18 0.82
CA ASN A 217 -23.75 4.28 -0.58
C ASN A 217 -22.65 4.93 -1.47
N GLN A 218 -21.48 5.20 -0.92
CA GLN A 218 -20.37 5.84 -1.62
C GLN A 218 -19.22 4.85 -1.88
N GLN A 219 -18.49 5.07 -2.97
CA GLN A 219 -17.25 4.36 -3.25
C GLN A 219 -16.17 4.76 -2.25
N ARG A 220 -15.34 3.81 -1.80
CA ARG A 220 -14.14 4.08 -0.99
C ARG A 220 -12.90 3.53 -1.69
N ARG A 221 -12.06 4.42 -2.18
CA ARG A 221 -10.79 4.09 -2.86
C ARG A 221 -9.62 4.62 -2.04
N ALA A 222 -8.55 3.85 -2.01
CA ALA A 222 -7.29 4.24 -1.41
C ALA A 222 -6.13 3.85 -2.31
N HIS A 223 -5.09 4.68 -2.33
CA HIS A 223 -3.79 4.36 -2.92
C HIS A 223 -2.80 4.03 -1.82
N ILE A 224 -2.21 2.86 -1.90
CA ILE A 224 -1.29 2.32 -0.90
C ILE A 224 0.09 2.25 -1.53
N MET A 225 1.07 2.96 -0.96
CA MET A 225 2.46 2.96 -1.38
C MET A 225 3.30 2.33 -0.29
N ILE A 226 4.01 1.26 -0.61
CA ILE A 226 4.85 0.54 0.34
C ILE A 226 6.30 0.92 0.08
N PHE A 227 6.88 1.66 1.02
CA PHE A 227 8.26 2.12 0.95
C PHE A 227 9.16 1.25 1.83
N MET A 228 10.24 0.77 1.26
CA MET A 228 11.32 0.04 1.95
C MET A 228 12.59 0.90 2.01
N ALA A 229 13.40 0.68 3.03
CA ALA A 229 14.72 1.31 3.12
C ALA A 229 15.57 0.94 1.90
N GLU A 230 16.38 1.87 1.39
CA GLU A 230 17.38 1.54 0.37
C GLU A 230 18.38 0.52 0.94
N GLY A 231 18.75 -0.47 0.14
CA GLY A 231 19.59 -1.59 0.57
C GLY A 231 18.81 -2.84 1.01
N THR A 232 17.46 -2.80 1.02
CA THR A 232 16.63 -3.98 1.28
C THR A 232 16.90 -5.08 0.27
N LYS A 233 16.99 -6.32 0.75
CA LYS A 233 17.30 -7.51 -0.05
C LYS A 233 16.17 -8.52 -0.02
N VAL A 234 16.20 -9.42 -1.00
CA VAL A 234 15.31 -10.58 -1.05
C VAL A 234 15.68 -11.58 0.03
N ASN A 235 14.67 -12.13 0.70
CA ASN A 235 14.79 -13.26 1.62
C ASN A 235 13.71 -14.30 1.26
N LEU A 236 14.07 -15.26 0.42
CA LEU A 236 13.15 -16.30 -0.04
C LEU A 236 12.74 -17.28 1.07
N SER A 237 13.51 -17.35 2.17
CA SER A 237 13.12 -18.13 3.34
C SER A 237 11.93 -17.51 4.08
N GLN A 238 11.74 -16.21 3.95
CA GLN A 238 10.59 -15.49 4.51
C GLN A 238 9.31 -15.75 3.71
N SER A 239 9.33 -15.61 2.39
CA SER A 239 8.20 -15.85 1.47
C SER A 239 8.68 -16.13 0.05
N ALA A 240 8.63 -17.38 -0.37
CA ALA A 240 9.02 -17.75 -1.73
C ALA A 240 7.95 -17.42 -2.79
N ASN A 241 6.69 -17.22 -2.39
CA ASN A 241 5.55 -17.20 -3.32
C ASN A 241 4.99 -15.80 -3.61
N HIS A 242 5.73 -14.74 -3.27
CA HIS A 242 5.26 -13.39 -3.59
C HIS A 242 5.42 -13.12 -5.08
N VAL A 243 4.35 -12.64 -5.71
CA VAL A 243 4.26 -12.44 -7.15
C VAL A 243 5.36 -11.54 -7.74
N LEU A 244 5.79 -10.51 -7.01
CA LEU A 244 6.85 -9.61 -7.45
C LEU A 244 8.23 -10.27 -7.48
N VAL A 245 8.36 -11.44 -6.87
CA VAL A 245 9.61 -12.21 -6.83
C VAL A 245 9.51 -13.49 -7.65
N SER A 246 8.41 -14.23 -7.53
CA SER A 246 8.24 -15.52 -8.21
C SER A 246 8.18 -15.41 -9.75
N ARG A 247 7.83 -14.23 -10.28
CA ARG A 247 7.80 -13.98 -11.73
C ARG A 247 9.08 -13.35 -12.29
N PHE A 248 9.94 -12.89 -11.42
CA PHE A 248 11.20 -12.28 -11.79
C PHE A 248 12.29 -13.13 -11.20
N GLU A 249 13.10 -13.75 -11.97
CA GLU A 249 14.29 -14.48 -11.53
C GLU A 249 15.16 -13.60 -10.62
N VAL A 250 14.73 -13.48 -9.35
CA VAL A 250 15.41 -12.68 -8.32
C VAL A 250 16.07 -13.65 -7.36
N ASP A 251 17.36 -13.56 -7.22
CA ASP A 251 18.13 -14.42 -6.34
C ASP A 251 17.95 -14.08 -4.86
N ASP A 252 18.02 -15.08 -4.00
CA ASP A 252 18.05 -14.88 -2.55
C ASP A 252 19.25 -14.00 -2.16
N GLY A 253 19.02 -13.01 -1.31
CA GLY A 253 20.03 -12.02 -0.92
C GLY A 253 20.29 -10.91 -1.94
N GLN A 254 19.64 -10.92 -3.10
CA GLN A 254 19.75 -9.85 -4.10
C GLN A 254 19.14 -8.54 -3.57
N GLU A 255 19.86 -7.43 -3.75
CA GLU A 255 19.35 -6.11 -3.42
C GLU A 255 18.26 -5.68 -4.41
N LEU A 256 17.18 -5.10 -3.89
CA LEU A 256 16.02 -4.65 -4.65
C LEU A 256 16.26 -3.25 -5.20
N ILE A 257 16.76 -3.17 -6.42
CA ILE A 257 17.15 -1.93 -7.12
C ILE A 257 16.61 -1.88 -8.55
N GLY A 258 16.88 -0.76 -9.23
CA GLY A 258 16.56 -0.55 -10.65
C GLY A 258 15.11 -0.12 -10.88
N SER A 259 14.66 -0.22 -12.13
CA SER A 259 13.35 0.29 -12.58
C SER A 259 12.16 -0.46 -12.00
N ARG A 260 12.35 -1.64 -11.45
CA ARG A 260 11.29 -2.42 -10.78
C ARG A 260 11.01 -1.93 -9.37
N PHE A 261 12.05 -1.44 -8.69
CA PHE A 261 12.00 -0.93 -7.33
C PHE A 261 12.56 0.50 -7.32
N PRO A 262 11.80 1.46 -7.88
CA PRO A 262 12.29 2.80 -8.11
C PRO A 262 12.65 3.49 -6.79
N LEU A 263 13.73 4.25 -6.82
CA LEU A 263 14.06 5.17 -5.76
C LEU A 263 13.03 6.30 -5.73
N SER A 264 12.61 6.71 -4.55
CA SER A 264 11.87 7.95 -4.40
C SER A 264 12.84 9.12 -4.50
N GLU A 265 12.61 10.01 -5.45
CA GLU A 265 13.46 11.17 -5.79
C GLU A 265 12.62 12.45 -5.70
N PRO A 266 12.45 13.03 -4.49
CA PRO A 266 11.59 14.21 -4.29
C PRO A 266 12.01 15.43 -5.11
N GLU A 267 13.30 15.53 -5.46
CA GLU A 267 13.87 16.57 -6.27
C GLU A 267 13.29 16.64 -7.69
N ILE A 268 12.77 15.54 -8.21
CA ILE A 268 12.16 15.52 -9.54
C ILE A 268 10.67 15.87 -9.52
N TRP A 269 10.08 16.07 -8.34
CA TRP A 269 8.64 16.38 -8.20
C TRP A 269 8.21 17.61 -8.98
N ASP A 270 9.03 18.68 -8.95
CA ASP A 270 8.72 19.91 -9.64
C ASP A 270 8.86 19.80 -11.16
N ASP A 271 9.74 18.92 -11.65
CA ASP A 271 9.92 18.67 -13.09
C ASP A 271 8.70 18.00 -13.72
N TRP A 272 7.87 17.30 -12.93
CA TRP A 272 6.63 16.71 -13.38
C TRP A 272 5.54 17.71 -13.76
N ARG A 273 5.66 18.94 -13.30
CA ARG A 273 4.79 20.05 -13.72
C ARG A 273 5.03 20.47 -15.16
N VAL A 274 6.11 20.00 -15.77
CA VAL A 274 6.45 20.27 -17.17
C VAL A 274 6.09 19.03 -17.99
N GLU A 275 5.00 19.08 -18.73
CA GLU A 275 4.46 17.99 -19.57
C GLU A 275 5.47 17.32 -20.52
N LYS A 276 6.63 17.92 -20.76
CA LYS A 276 7.68 17.42 -21.64
C LYS A 276 8.51 16.26 -21.08
N ALA A 277 8.56 16.07 -19.77
CA ALA A 277 9.35 14.98 -19.17
C ALA A 277 8.71 13.59 -19.41
N PHE A 278 7.38 13.53 -19.53
CA PHE A 278 6.63 12.32 -19.77
C PHE A 278 6.79 11.75 -21.18
N ALA A 279 6.74 12.59 -22.19
CA ALA A 279 6.84 12.16 -23.58
C ALA A 279 8.14 11.41 -23.87
N ASN A 280 9.25 11.86 -23.28
CA ASN A 280 10.58 11.26 -23.51
C ASN A 280 10.81 9.94 -22.75
N LYS A 281 10.16 9.71 -21.60
CA LYS A 281 10.34 8.45 -20.85
C LYS A 281 9.55 7.29 -21.47
N HIS A 282 8.42 7.53 -22.06
CA HIS A 282 7.65 6.50 -22.78
C HIS A 282 8.29 6.06 -24.09
N GLU A 283 8.96 6.98 -24.82
CA GLU A 283 9.69 6.62 -26.05
C GLU A 283 10.95 5.76 -25.79
N ILE A 284 11.60 5.92 -24.64
CA ILE A 284 12.78 5.12 -24.26
C ILE A 284 12.39 3.69 -23.82
N ARG A 285 11.15 3.46 -23.44
CA ARG A 285 10.65 2.12 -23.02
C ARG A 285 10.11 1.27 -24.18
N GLN A 286 10.02 1.82 -25.38
CA GLN A 286 9.59 1.10 -26.60
C GLN A 286 10.76 0.66 -27.50
N ASN A 287 11.99 0.93 -27.13
CA ASN A 287 13.23 0.44 -27.73
C ASN A 287 13.99 -0.42 -26.69
#